data_02daa6e91d68aeecc381fc81f82c8463
#
_entry.id   02daa6e91d68aeecc381fc81f82c8463
#
_cell.length_a   1.000
_cell.length_b   1.000
_cell.length_c   1.000
_cell.angle_alpha   90.00
_cell.angle_beta   90.00
_cell.angle_gamma   90.00
#
_symmetry.space_group_name_H-M   'P 1'
#
loop_
_entity.id
_entity.type
_entity.pdbx_description
1 polymer ?
#
loop_
_entity_poly.entity_id
_entity_poly.type
_entity_poly.pdbx_seq_one_letter_code
_entity_poly.pdbx_strand_id
1 'polypeptide(L)'
;MIDNEGYLKLTDFGFAKYCETRTYTLCGTPEYLAPEVLLNKGHGKPVDWWTLGILTYEMIAGIDPFNDDDPMAIYQKILKGKIKFPRDFEKDAKSLVKHLLVADVTKRYGCLKNGSNDIKNHRWFKNLDWYKLSQKKIPAPFLP
;
A
#
# COMPACT_ATOMS: atom_id res chain seq x y z
N MET A 1 -1.37 -10.91 9.49
CA MET A 1 -1.39 -11.48 10.86
C MET A 1 -0.01 -11.31 11.51
N ILE A 2 0.06 -11.36 12.82
CA ILE A 2 1.33 -11.33 13.57
C ILE A 2 1.53 -12.74 14.14
N ASP A 3 2.70 -13.34 13.93
CA ASP A 3 3.03 -14.65 14.51
C ASP A 3 3.44 -14.52 15.99
N ASN A 4 3.63 -15.64 16.67
CA ASN A 4 4.01 -15.67 18.09
C ASN A 4 5.40 -15.09 18.39
N GLU A 5 6.23 -14.87 17.39
CA GLU A 5 7.52 -14.20 17.49
C GLU A 5 7.42 -12.70 17.17
N GLY A 6 6.21 -12.20 16.83
CA GLY A 6 5.96 -10.79 16.51
C GLY A 6 6.23 -10.42 15.05
N TYR A 7 6.50 -11.39 14.17
CA TYR A 7 6.72 -11.13 12.74
C TYR A 7 5.42 -11.14 11.95
N LEU A 8 5.38 -10.32 10.91
CA LEU A 8 4.22 -10.22 10.03
C LEU A 8 4.15 -11.41 9.07
N LYS A 9 2.95 -11.93 8.89
CA LYS A 9 2.61 -12.96 7.90
C LYS A 9 1.50 -12.45 7.00
N LEU A 10 1.73 -12.48 5.70
CA LEU A 10 0.68 -12.25 4.72
C LEU A 10 -0.26 -13.46 4.72
N THR A 11 -1.58 -13.21 4.71
CA THR A 11 -2.62 -14.23 4.83
C THR A 11 -3.84 -13.82 4.01
N ASP A 12 -4.81 -14.73 3.87
CA ASP A 12 -6.03 -14.53 3.11
C ASP A 12 -5.76 -14.28 1.62
N PHE A 13 -5.56 -15.38 0.89
CA PHE A 13 -5.34 -15.37 -0.56
C PHE A 13 -6.64 -15.59 -1.35
N GLY A 14 -7.81 -15.31 -0.76
CA GLY A 14 -9.12 -15.53 -1.39
C GLY A 14 -9.31 -14.79 -2.71
N PHE A 15 -8.67 -13.64 -2.87
CA PHE A 15 -8.65 -12.87 -4.13
C PHE A 15 -7.32 -12.95 -4.87
N ALA A 16 -6.36 -13.74 -4.39
CA ALA A 16 -5.08 -13.90 -5.06
C ALA A 16 -5.26 -14.57 -6.43
N LYS A 17 -4.52 -14.08 -7.40
CA LYS A 17 -4.65 -14.51 -8.78
C LYS A 17 -3.28 -14.48 -9.47
N TYR A 18 -3.01 -15.50 -10.28
CA TYR A 18 -1.90 -15.44 -11.21
C TYR A 18 -2.21 -14.44 -12.33
N CYS A 19 -1.36 -13.45 -12.49
CA CYS A 19 -1.59 -12.35 -13.42
C CYS A 19 -0.30 -12.02 -14.18
N GLU A 20 -0.21 -12.47 -15.41
CA GLU A 20 0.91 -12.13 -16.30
C GLU A 20 0.77 -10.73 -16.89
N THR A 21 -0.45 -10.34 -17.27
CA THR A 21 -0.72 -9.08 -17.95
C THR A 21 -1.72 -8.23 -17.19
N ARG A 22 -3.01 -8.41 -17.45
CA ARG A 22 -4.10 -7.63 -16.84
C ARG A 22 -5.30 -8.49 -16.50
N THR A 23 -6.02 -8.08 -15.51
CA THR A 23 -7.33 -8.62 -15.13
C THR A 23 -8.35 -7.49 -14.98
N TYR A 24 -9.64 -7.84 -14.99
CA TYR A 24 -10.74 -6.88 -14.94
C TYR A 24 -11.71 -7.15 -13.80
N THR A 25 -11.40 -8.12 -12.94
CA THR A 25 -12.27 -8.48 -11.82
C THR A 25 -12.31 -7.38 -10.78
N LEU A 26 -13.48 -6.83 -10.50
CA LEU A 26 -13.69 -5.86 -9.42
C LEU A 26 -13.95 -6.61 -8.11
N CYS A 27 -13.02 -6.52 -7.18
CA CYS A 27 -13.15 -7.13 -5.85
C CYS A 27 -12.29 -6.37 -4.83
N GLY A 28 -12.63 -6.48 -3.57
CA GLY A 28 -11.92 -5.87 -2.45
C GLY A 28 -12.75 -4.82 -1.71
N THR A 29 -12.14 -4.26 -0.67
CA THR A 29 -12.73 -3.21 0.16
C THR A 29 -12.69 -1.87 -0.60
N PRO A 30 -13.80 -1.11 -0.68
CA PRO A 30 -13.90 0.12 -1.48
C PRO A 30 -12.76 1.12 -1.25
N GLU A 31 -12.39 1.37 -0.01
CA GLU A 31 -11.36 2.35 0.39
C GLU A 31 -9.96 1.98 -0.10
N TYR A 32 -9.74 0.70 -0.41
CA TYR A 32 -8.45 0.15 -0.87
C TYR A 32 -8.33 0.00 -2.39
N LEU A 33 -9.42 0.24 -3.14
CA LEU A 33 -9.42 0.08 -4.59
C LEU A 33 -8.51 1.10 -5.28
N ALA A 34 -7.67 0.62 -6.18
CA ALA A 34 -6.81 1.48 -6.98
C ALA A 34 -7.60 2.18 -8.12
N PRO A 35 -7.18 3.36 -8.57
CA PRO A 35 -7.88 4.10 -9.65
C PRO A 35 -8.08 3.27 -10.91
N GLU A 36 -7.10 2.49 -11.34
CA GLU A 36 -7.18 1.64 -12.53
C GLU A 36 -8.24 0.54 -12.42
N VAL A 37 -8.54 0.09 -11.19
CA VAL A 37 -9.63 -0.86 -10.93
C VAL A 37 -10.98 -0.18 -11.12
N LEU A 38 -11.16 1.00 -10.53
CA LEU A 38 -12.39 1.79 -10.62
C LEU A 38 -12.70 2.23 -12.05
N LEU A 39 -11.67 2.54 -12.82
CA LEU A 39 -11.81 2.97 -14.22
C LEU A 39 -11.99 1.79 -15.19
N ASN A 40 -11.92 0.55 -14.70
CA ASN A 40 -12.03 -0.66 -15.51
C ASN A 40 -11.08 -0.67 -16.73
N LYS A 41 -9.85 -0.16 -16.55
CA LYS A 41 -8.81 -0.08 -17.58
C LYS A 41 -7.94 -1.35 -17.65
N GLY A 42 -8.28 -2.36 -16.87
CA GLY A 42 -7.42 -3.49 -16.59
C GLY A 42 -6.37 -3.16 -15.54
N HIS A 43 -6.13 -4.09 -14.64
CA HIS A 43 -5.19 -3.93 -13.53
C HIS A 43 -4.35 -5.20 -13.35
N GLY A 44 -3.31 -5.09 -12.57
CA GLY A 44 -2.38 -6.19 -12.30
C GLY A 44 -1.60 -5.94 -11.01
N LYS A 45 -0.39 -6.44 -10.94
CA LYS A 45 0.49 -6.33 -9.76
C LYS A 45 0.61 -4.93 -9.16
N PRO A 46 0.59 -3.82 -9.92
CA PRO A 46 0.64 -2.48 -9.36
C PRO A 46 -0.43 -2.13 -8.31
N VAL A 47 -1.59 -2.80 -8.32
CA VAL A 47 -2.64 -2.56 -7.32
C VAL A 47 -2.18 -2.88 -5.90
N ASP A 48 -1.30 -3.85 -5.72
CA ASP A 48 -0.79 -4.23 -4.40
C ASP A 48 0.08 -3.12 -3.79
N TRP A 49 0.84 -2.39 -4.61
CA TRP A 49 1.62 -1.24 -4.15
C TRP A 49 0.74 -0.06 -3.76
N TRP A 50 -0.35 0.17 -4.50
CA TRP A 50 -1.37 1.13 -4.10
C TRP A 50 -1.96 0.78 -2.73
N THR A 51 -2.39 -0.47 -2.54
CA THR A 51 -2.99 -0.91 -1.25
C THR A 51 -1.98 -0.83 -0.10
N LEU A 52 -0.70 -1.06 -0.35
CA LEU A 52 0.35 -0.83 0.64
C LEU A 52 0.41 0.65 1.05
N GLY A 53 0.22 1.56 0.11
CA GLY A 53 0.14 3.00 0.39
C GLY A 53 -1.06 3.37 1.27
N ILE A 54 -2.24 2.79 1.00
CA ILE A 54 -3.44 2.96 1.83
C ILE A 54 -3.19 2.44 3.24
N LEU A 55 -2.69 1.21 3.37
CA LEU A 55 -2.38 0.58 4.66
C LEU A 55 -1.37 1.40 5.46
N THR A 56 -0.30 1.89 4.82
CA THR A 56 0.72 2.71 5.48
C THR A 56 0.11 4.00 6.03
N TYR A 57 -0.73 4.67 5.25
CA TYR A 57 -1.43 5.86 5.71
C TYR A 57 -2.34 5.54 6.89
N GLU A 58 -3.17 4.51 6.78
CA GLU A 58 -4.14 4.11 7.80
C GLU A 58 -3.47 3.72 9.13
N MET A 59 -2.36 2.99 9.09
CA MET A 59 -1.60 2.62 10.30
C MET A 59 -1.10 3.86 11.07
N ILE A 60 -0.82 4.96 10.40
CA ILE A 60 -0.27 6.18 11.02
C ILE A 60 -1.40 7.14 11.40
N ALA A 61 -2.40 7.31 10.53
CA ALA A 61 -3.49 8.27 10.72
C ALA A 61 -4.67 7.71 11.51
N GLY A 62 -4.78 6.37 11.66
CA GLY A 62 -5.93 5.71 12.30
C GLY A 62 -7.19 5.65 11.44
N ILE A 63 -7.15 6.18 10.24
CA ILE A 63 -8.24 6.20 9.27
C ILE A 63 -7.64 6.18 7.86
N ASP A 64 -8.33 5.59 6.89
CA ASP A 64 -7.86 5.58 5.51
C ASP A 64 -7.95 6.97 4.84
N PRO A 65 -7.15 7.24 3.79
CA PRO A 65 -7.05 8.58 3.19
C PRO A 65 -8.29 9.03 2.39
N PHE A 66 -9.19 8.12 2.06
CA PHE A 66 -10.36 8.35 1.22
C PHE A 66 -11.68 8.10 1.92
N ASN A 67 -11.65 7.97 3.25
CA ASN A 67 -12.79 7.62 4.09
C ASN A 67 -14.02 8.51 3.80
N ASP A 68 -15.16 7.85 3.67
CA ASP A 68 -16.50 8.47 3.55
C ASP A 68 -17.57 7.42 3.88
N ASP A 69 -18.76 7.88 4.30
CA ASP A 69 -19.90 6.99 4.55
C ASP A 69 -20.56 6.51 3.25
N ASP A 70 -20.40 7.27 2.16
CA ASP A 70 -20.94 6.93 0.84
C ASP A 70 -19.85 6.29 -0.04
N PRO A 71 -20.02 5.02 -0.49
CA PRO A 71 -19.08 4.37 -1.40
C PRO A 71 -18.80 5.16 -2.69
N MET A 72 -19.79 5.86 -3.23
CA MET A 72 -19.59 6.69 -4.43
C MET A 72 -18.68 7.89 -4.15
N ALA A 73 -18.78 8.47 -2.95
CA ALA A 73 -17.90 9.55 -2.52
C ALA A 73 -16.45 9.02 -2.34
N ILE A 74 -16.27 7.81 -1.80
CA ILE A 74 -14.96 7.14 -1.72
C ILE A 74 -14.34 7.02 -3.11
N TYR A 75 -15.07 6.50 -4.09
CA TYR A 75 -14.60 6.34 -5.47
C TYR A 75 -14.18 7.66 -6.10
N GLN A 76 -14.98 8.71 -5.90
CA GLN A 76 -14.65 10.05 -6.39
C GLN A 76 -13.38 10.61 -5.76
N LYS A 77 -13.18 10.40 -4.45
CA LYS A 77 -11.95 10.82 -3.74
C LYS A 77 -10.72 10.09 -4.28
N ILE A 78 -10.82 8.78 -4.49
CA ILE A 78 -9.74 7.97 -5.08
C ILE A 78 -9.37 8.49 -6.47
N LEU A 79 -10.36 8.72 -7.33
CA LEU A 79 -10.13 9.20 -8.70
C LEU A 79 -9.56 10.62 -8.74
N LYS A 80 -9.94 11.50 -7.80
CA LYS A 80 -9.34 12.83 -7.63
C LYS A 80 -7.88 12.74 -7.14
N GLY A 81 -7.53 11.70 -6.40
CA GLY A 81 -6.17 11.46 -5.90
C GLY A 81 -5.65 12.49 -4.91
N LYS A 82 -6.52 13.33 -4.33
CA LYS A 82 -6.14 14.38 -3.39
C LYS A 82 -6.12 13.84 -1.97
N ILE A 83 -4.94 13.70 -1.40
CA ILE A 83 -4.74 13.15 -0.05
C ILE A 83 -4.52 14.31 0.93
N LYS A 84 -5.30 14.33 2.01
CA LYS A 84 -5.08 15.21 3.15
C LYS A 84 -4.27 14.45 4.21
N PHE A 85 -3.20 15.06 4.69
CA PHE A 85 -2.39 14.50 5.76
C PHE A 85 -2.61 15.28 7.06
N PRO A 86 -2.76 14.60 8.21
CA PRO A 86 -2.71 15.25 9.52
C PRO A 86 -1.42 16.06 9.70
N ARG A 87 -1.45 17.08 10.58
CA ARG A 87 -0.28 17.96 10.79
C ARG A 87 0.93 17.22 11.35
N ASP A 88 0.68 16.24 12.19
CA ASP A 88 1.65 15.40 12.89
C ASP A 88 2.04 14.13 12.10
N PHE A 89 1.56 13.99 10.86
CA PHE A 89 1.92 12.84 10.02
C PHE A 89 3.42 12.84 9.75
N GLU A 90 4.10 11.74 10.06
CA GLU A 90 5.54 11.61 9.96
C GLU A 90 6.03 11.91 8.51
N LYS A 91 7.05 12.75 8.40
CA LYS A 91 7.50 13.33 7.13
C LYS A 91 7.97 12.30 6.09
N ASP A 92 8.73 11.31 6.54
CA ASP A 92 9.29 10.31 5.64
C ASP A 92 8.23 9.28 5.21
N ALA A 93 7.33 8.90 6.12
CA ALA A 93 6.16 8.10 5.81
C ALA A 93 5.23 8.81 4.81
N LYS A 94 4.99 10.12 5.01
CA LYS A 94 4.22 10.94 4.06
C LYS A 94 4.85 10.93 2.66
N SER A 95 6.16 11.01 2.58
CA SER A 95 6.88 10.90 1.31
C SER A 95 6.65 9.54 0.66
N LEU A 96 6.77 8.44 1.41
CA LEU A 96 6.55 7.09 0.88
C LEU A 96 5.11 6.92 0.39
N VAL A 97 4.12 7.31 1.20
CA VAL A 97 2.70 7.24 0.82
C VAL A 97 2.44 7.99 -0.49
N LYS A 98 3.02 9.18 -0.66
CA LYS A 98 2.88 9.96 -1.90
C LYS A 98 3.48 9.26 -3.13
N HIS A 99 4.48 8.42 -2.97
CA HIS A 99 5.08 7.65 -4.07
C HIS A 99 4.31 6.35 -4.37
N LEU A 100 3.57 5.83 -3.40
CA LEU A 100 2.73 4.64 -3.56
C LEU A 100 1.33 5.00 -4.09
N LEU A 101 0.70 6.06 -3.57
CA LEU A 101 -0.63 6.51 -3.99
C LEU A 101 -0.56 7.40 -5.23
N VAL A 102 -0.01 6.87 -6.30
CA VAL A 102 0.12 7.51 -7.61
C VAL A 102 -0.82 6.82 -8.59
N ALA A 103 -1.72 7.59 -9.20
CA ALA A 103 -2.69 7.05 -10.16
C ALA A 103 -2.01 6.49 -11.43
N ASP A 104 -0.98 7.18 -11.92
CA ASP A 104 -0.17 6.73 -13.05
C ASP A 104 0.76 5.59 -12.60
N VAL A 105 0.42 4.36 -12.99
CA VAL A 105 1.17 3.15 -12.62
C VAL A 105 2.63 3.18 -13.09
N THR A 106 2.94 3.94 -14.13
CA THR A 106 4.33 4.09 -14.64
C THR A 106 5.20 4.94 -13.73
N LYS A 107 4.61 5.63 -12.75
CA LYS A 107 5.30 6.48 -11.77
C LYS A 107 5.15 5.97 -10.34
N ARG A 108 4.32 4.96 -10.12
CA ARG A 108 4.08 4.38 -8.79
C ARG A 108 5.29 3.57 -8.33
N TYR A 109 5.75 3.78 -7.10
CA TYR A 109 6.80 2.96 -6.49
C TYR A 109 6.39 1.49 -6.44
N GLY A 110 7.34 0.60 -6.67
CA GLY A 110 7.12 -0.83 -6.87
C GLY A 110 6.95 -1.23 -8.35
N CYS A 111 6.62 -0.27 -9.22
CA CYS A 111 6.37 -0.49 -10.66
C CYS A 111 7.47 0.07 -11.56
N LEU A 112 8.44 0.77 -11.00
CA LEU A 112 9.56 1.35 -11.74
C LEU A 112 10.64 0.30 -12.03
N LYS A 113 11.70 0.70 -12.74
CA LYS A 113 12.80 -0.18 -13.15
C LYS A 113 13.41 -0.98 -11.98
N ASN A 114 13.52 -0.38 -10.81
CA ASN A 114 14.11 -1.03 -9.63
C ASN A 114 13.11 -1.87 -8.82
N GLY A 115 11.85 -1.94 -9.25
CA GLY A 115 10.81 -2.73 -8.58
C GLY A 115 10.64 -2.34 -7.12
N SER A 116 10.57 -3.33 -6.23
CA SER A 116 10.41 -3.11 -4.78
C SER A 116 11.60 -2.41 -4.12
N ASN A 117 12.75 -2.33 -4.77
CA ASN A 117 13.93 -1.68 -4.20
C ASN A 117 13.74 -0.17 -4.01
N ASP A 118 12.93 0.49 -4.84
CA ASP A 118 12.59 1.90 -4.63
C ASP A 118 11.88 2.12 -3.29
N ILE A 119 11.06 1.17 -2.87
CA ILE A 119 10.37 1.19 -1.57
C ILE A 119 11.36 0.85 -0.45
N LYS A 120 12.10 -0.27 -0.58
CA LYS A 120 13.05 -0.71 0.45
C LYS A 120 14.15 0.31 0.73
N ASN A 121 14.59 1.05 -0.29
CA ASN A 121 15.63 2.07 -0.18
C ASN A 121 15.07 3.46 0.17
N HIS A 122 13.74 3.61 0.33
CA HIS A 122 13.15 4.87 0.75
C HIS A 122 13.63 5.24 2.16
N ARG A 123 13.86 6.52 2.41
CA ARG A 123 14.40 7.04 3.67
C ARG A 123 13.57 6.69 4.91
N TRP A 124 12.28 6.36 4.77
CA TRP A 124 11.46 5.89 5.88
C TRP A 124 12.00 4.58 6.47
N PHE A 125 12.64 3.76 5.65
CA PHE A 125 13.26 2.49 6.06
C PHE A 125 14.77 2.60 6.31
N LYS A 126 15.34 3.80 6.43
CA LYS A 126 16.80 4.03 6.54
C LYS A 126 17.49 3.26 7.68
N ASN A 127 16.74 2.95 8.75
CA ASN A 127 17.27 2.24 9.93
C ASN A 127 16.94 0.75 9.92
N LEU A 128 16.30 0.24 8.84
CA LEU A 128 15.89 -1.16 8.74
C LEU A 128 16.88 -1.94 7.87
N ASP A 129 17.48 -2.96 8.46
CA ASP A 129 18.29 -3.93 7.73
C ASP A 129 17.40 -5.05 7.21
N TRP A 130 17.07 -4.99 5.92
CA TRP A 130 16.17 -5.95 5.26
C TRP A 130 16.69 -7.38 5.28
N TYR A 131 18.01 -7.57 5.20
CA TYR A 131 18.61 -8.90 5.28
C TYR A 131 18.42 -9.49 6.68
N LYS A 132 18.77 -8.73 7.73
CA LYS A 132 18.54 -9.18 9.11
C LYS A 132 17.06 -9.43 9.40
N LEU A 133 16.17 -8.60 8.86
CA LEU A 133 14.73 -8.78 9.00
C LEU A 133 14.28 -10.12 8.38
N SER A 134 14.75 -10.43 7.16
CA SER A 134 14.41 -11.68 6.47
C SER A 134 14.95 -12.93 7.21
N GLN A 135 16.01 -12.76 7.98
CA GLN A 135 16.61 -13.83 8.81
C GLN A 135 16.05 -13.87 10.24
N LYS A 136 15.01 -13.06 10.54
CA LYS A 136 14.44 -12.91 11.90
C LYS A 136 15.49 -12.54 12.97
N LYS A 137 16.52 -11.78 12.58
CA LYS A 137 17.60 -11.34 13.47
C LYS A 137 17.36 -9.97 14.08
N ILE A 138 16.23 -9.33 13.77
CA ILE A 138 15.79 -8.07 14.37
C ILE A 138 14.69 -8.40 15.37
N PRO A 139 14.81 -8.01 16.64
CA PRO A 139 13.73 -8.22 17.60
C PRO A 139 12.46 -7.53 17.16
N ALA A 140 11.32 -8.21 17.25
CA ALA A 140 10.04 -7.61 16.96
C ALA A 140 9.71 -6.56 18.05
N PRO A 141 9.20 -5.38 17.67
CA PRO A 141 8.86 -4.33 18.64
C PRO A 141 7.62 -4.67 19.48
N PHE A 142 6.84 -5.61 19.03
CA PHE A 142 5.63 -6.08 19.69
C PHE A 142 5.58 -7.61 19.67
N LEU A 143 5.32 -8.22 20.81
CA LEU A 143 5.03 -9.65 20.98
C LEU A 143 3.57 -9.81 21.40
N PRO A 144 2.77 -10.63 20.70
CA PRO A 144 1.37 -10.85 21.05
C PRO A 144 1.21 -11.59 22.37
#